data_bd6c6ec0b8330af8d0c3cb5f6750c029
#
_entry.id   bd6c6ec0b8330af8d0c3cb5f6750c029
#
_cell.length_a   1.000
_cell.length_b   1.000
_cell.length_c   1.000
_cell.angle_alpha   90.00
_cell.angle_beta   90.00
_cell.angle_gamma   90.00
#
_symmetry.space_group_name_H-M   'P 1'
#
loop_
_entity.id
_entity.type
_entity.pdbx_description
1 polymer ?
#
loop_
_entity_poly.entity_id
_entity_poly.type
_entity_poly.pdbx_seq_one_letter_code
_entity_poly.pdbx_strand_id
1 'polypeptide(L)'
;MVADGRYDTKWCLDAPFLMPYVIVLDAGEVTSIAEYGFVTGDDTQSYPERNPVTWRVSGSNDKQDWVLIDDQRNNHSMGDENEEEYCFQPTFKGKFRHYRFEFIRMAEGTRIQLSEINLHKTAKTAVKTTFVSGTGRDGKESAAMVSDGLFYTKWCIDEPQQMPYSVVLDAGEQMAVSEYGFVTGDDTHTYPDRNPITWRVSGSNDKQAWTSLDEQKFNRRMRDENEQEYRFKVPSPASFRYYRFEFIRMADGTRLQLSEIKLYK
;
A
#
# COMPACT_ATOMS: atom_id res chain seq x y z
N MET A 1 5.88 1.27 22.91
CA MET A 1 6.25 2.56 22.28
C MET A 1 6.69 2.26 20.85
N VAL A 2 6.97 3.21 20.02
CA VAL A 2 7.15 3.11 18.55
C VAL A 2 8.24 2.12 18.00
N ALA A 3 8.82 1.29 18.82
CA ALA A 3 9.78 0.24 18.46
C ALA A 3 9.85 -0.83 19.56
N ASP A 4 8.69 -1.27 20.06
CA ASP A 4 8.59 -2.30 21.12
C ASP A 4 7.98 -3.61 20.60
N GLY A 5 7.67 -3.69 19.29
CA GLY A 5 7.09 -4.85 18.63
C GLY A 5 5.61 -5.04 18.94
N ARG A 6 4.93 -4.02 19.44
CA ARG A 6 3.53 -4.08 19.87
C ARG A 6 2.70 -3.06 19.14
N TYR A 7 1.63 -3.49 18.52
CA TYR A 7 0.71 -2.61 17.77
C TYR A 7 -0.35 -1.98 18.68
N ASP A 8 -0.62 -2.58 19.86
CA ASP A 8 -1.53 -2.08 20.89
C ASP A 8 -0.93 -0.97 21.79
N THR A 9 0.32 -0.60 21.58
CA THR A 9 0.97 0.57 22.19
C THR A 9 1.20 1.64 21.13
N LYS A 10 1.24 2.91 21.51
CA LYS A 10 1.47 3.99 20.55
C LYS A 10 2.34 5.11 21.10
N TRP A 11 3.07 5.73 20.23
CA TRP A 11 3.65 7.03 20.41
C TRP A 11 2.65 8.09 19.92
N CYS A 12 2.24 8.96 20.82
CA CYS A 12 1.35 10.08 20.50
C CYS A 12 1.97 11.35 21.10
N LEU A 13 2.23 12.35 20.28
CA LEU A 13 2.90 13.60 20.68
C LEU A 13 2.23 14.80 20.02
N ASP A 14 1.96 15.85 20.82
CA ASP A 14 1.48 17.14 20.36
C ASP A 14 2.33 18.24 21.00
N ALA A 15 3.45 18.56 20.40
CA ALA A 15 4.40 19.57 20.87
C ALA A 15 4.96 20.35 19.66
N PRO A 16 4.17 21.28 19.09
CA PRO A 16 4.53 21.98 17.85
C PRO A 16 5.89 22.67 17.88
N PHE A 17 6.33 23.10 19.06
CA PHE A 17 7.65 23.74 19.24
C PHE A 17 8.83 22.75 19.13
N LEU A 18 8.58 21.43 19.13
CA LEU A 18 9.58 20.38 18.91
C LEU A 18 9.62 19.86 17.47
N MET A 19 8.76 20.37 16.58
CA MET A 19 8.75 19.93 15.20
C MET A 19 10.02 20.38 14.44
N PRO A 20 10.55 19.55 13.50
CA PRO A 20 10.09 18.21 13.17
C PRO A 20 10.31 17.22 14.32
N TYR A 21 9.36 16.32 14.54
CA TYR A 21 9.53 15.25 15.51
C TYR A 21 10.53 14.23 15.00
N VAL A 22 11.49 13.86 15.86
CA VAL A 22 12.62 13.02 15.45
C VAL A 22 12.67 11.74 16.26
N ILE A 23 12.77 10.60 15.56
CA ILE A 23 13.04 9.29 16.13
C ILE A 23 14.28 8.70 15.45
N VAL A 24 15.16 8.10 16.25
CA VAL A 24 16.32 7.36 15.77
C VAL A 24 16.21 5.90 16.20
N LEU A 25 16.20 5.00 15.22
CA LEU A 25 16.23 3.56 15.45
C LEU A 25 17.64 3.00 15.25
N ASP A 26 18.05 2.04 16.09
CA ASP A 26 19.27 1.25 15.91
C ASP A 26 18.86 -0.12 15.30
N ALA A 27 19.32 -0.40 14.09
CA ALA A 27 19.06 -1.67 13.42
C ALA A 27 19.87 -2.86 14.01
N GLY A 28 20.70 -2.61 15.05
CA GLY A 28 21.55 -3.59 15.71
C GLY A 28 22.85 -3.90 14.97
N GLU A 29 22.86 -3.73 13.65
CA GLU A 29 24.01 -3.97 12.77
C GLU A 29 24.00 -3.00 11.58
N VAL A 30 25.14 -2.90 10.88
CA VAL A 30 25.21 -2.14 9.62
C VAL A 30 24.50 -2.94 8.52
N THR A 31 23.33 -2.51 8.13
CA THR A 31 22.47 -3.22 7.17
C THR A 31 21.80 -2.25 6.20
N SER A 32 21.36 -2.76 5.06
CA SER A 32 20.46 -2.02 4.15
C SER A 32 19.02 -2.38 4.51
N ILE A 33 18.16 -1.38 4.56
CA ILE A 33 16.71 -1.61 4.58
C ILE A 33 16.17 -1.58 3.15
N ALA A 34 15.29 -2.50 2.85
CA ALA A 34 14.59 -2.56 1.58
C ALA A 34 13.29 -1.76 1.61
N GLU A 35 12.64 -1.76 2.78
CA GLU A 35 11.43 -0.98 3.09
C GLU A 35 11.48 -0.53 4.56
N TYR A 36 10.73 0.51 4.89
CA TYR A 36 10.36 0.84 6.26
C TYR A 36 8.85 0.94 6.37
N GLY A 37 8.30 0.56 7.52
CA GLY A 37 6.86 0.54 7.78
C GLY A 37 6.47 1.50 8.88
N PHE A 38 5.34 2.20 8.72
CA PHE A 38 4.66 2.91 9.79
C PHE A 38 3.37 2.16 10.13
N VAL A 39 3.19 1.82 11.41
CA VAL A 39 1.97 1.22 11.91
C VAL A 39 1.11 2.30 12.54
N THR A 40 -0.14 2.40 12.11
CA THR A 40 -1.13 3.35 12.64
C THR A 40 -1.50 3.02 14.09
N GLY A 41 -2.01 4.01 14.81
CA GLY A 41 -2.44 3.82 16.19
C GLY A 41 -3.74 3.00 16.32
N ASP A 42 -4.01 2.53 17.53
CA ASP A 42 -5.21 1.76 17.91
C ASP A 42 -6.54 2.55 17.77
N ASP A 43 -6.47 3.85 17.59
CA ASP A 43 -7.61 4.75 17.42
C ASP A 43 -7.50 5.64 16.15
N THR A 44 -6.69 5.25 15.18
CA THR A 44 -6.48 6.00 13.91
C THR A 44 -7.78 6.18 13.15
N GLN A 45 -8.70 5.20 13.20
CA GLN A 45 -10.01 5.33 12.56
C GLN A 45 -10.81 6.55 13.05
N SER A 46 -10.60 6.95 14.32
CA SER A 46 -11.22 8.15 14.89
C SER A 46 -10.38 9.42 14.68
N TYR A 47 -9.09 9.28 14.41
CA TYR A 47 -8.13 10.38 14.33
C TYR A 47 -7.12 10.21 13.18
N PRO A 48 -7.56 10.02 11.93
CA PRO A 48 -6.66 9.80 10.78
C PRO A 48 -5.81 11.03 10.46
N GLU A 49 -6.22 12.21 10.90
CA GLU A 49 -5.46 13.47 10.73
C GLU A 49 -4.09 13.46 11.42
N ARG A 50 -3.83 12.51 12.35
CA ARG A 50 -2.56 12.37 13.07
C ARG A 50 -1.51 11.58 12.28
N ASN A 51 -1.87 11.00 11.15
CA ASN A 51 -0.92 10.30 10.29
C ASN A 51 0.10 11.29 9.68
N PRO A 52 1.40 10.94 9.63
CA PRO A 52 2.39 11.76 8.96
C PRO A 52 2.14 11.75 7.44
N VAL A 53 2.26 12.94 6.81
CA VAL A 53 2.15 13.11 5.35
C VAL A 53 3.40 13.74 4.74
N THR A 54 4.31 14.27 5.57
CA THR A 54 5.62 14.74 5.11
C THR A 54 6.67 14.34 6.13
N TRP A 55 7.66 13.59 5.67
CA TRP A 55 8.75 13.10 6.53
C TRP A 55 10.01 12.86 5.72
N ARG A 56 11.14 12.78 6.42
CA ARG A 56 12.45 12.39 5.88
C ARG A 56 13.01 11.20 6.63
N VAL A 57 13.74 10.37 5.92
CA VAL A 57 14.49 9.26 6.50
C VAL A 57 15.95 9.42 6.14
N SER A 58 16.83 9.33 7.14
CA SER A 58 18.28 9.40 6.96
C SER A 58 18.96 8.22 7.62
N GLY A 59 20.05 7.73 7.03
CA GLY A 59 20.89 6.67 7.57
C GLY A 59 22.23 7.20 8.08
N SER A 60 22.78 6.60 9.16
CA SER A 60 24.09 6.93 9.72
C SER A 60 24.73 5.70 10.37
N ASN A 61 26.07 5.68 10.44
CA ASN A 61 26.83 4.67 11.18
C ASN A 61 27.39 5.17 12.51
N ASP A 62 27.43 6.49 12.72
CA ASP A 62 28.04 7.15 13.88
C ASP A 62 27.09 8.11 14.62
N LYS A 63 25.85 8.30 14.12
CA LYS A 63 24.86 9.28 14.60
C LYS A 63 25.29 10.75 14.46
N GLN A 64 26.35 11.03 13.69
CA GLN A 64 26.85 12.37 13.42
C GLN A 64 26.63 12.73 11.94
N ASP A 65 27.16 11.92 11.05
CA ASP A 65 27.02 12.07 9.61
C ASP A 65 25.76 11.32 9.12
N TRP A 66 24.75 12.08 8.67
CA TRP A 66 23.48 11.56 8.21
C TRP A 66 23.34 11.70 6.71
N VAL A 67 23.04 10.58 6.03
CA VAL A 67 22.77 10.52 4.60
C VAL A 67 21.26 10.43 4.40
N LEU A 68 20.67 11.37 3.67
CA LEU A 68 19.26 11.32 3.30
C LEU A 68 19.01 10.09 2.41
N ILE A 69 18.06 9.24 2.79
CA ILE A 69 17.70 8.04 2.03
C ILE A 69 16.28 8.09 1.48
N ASP A 70 15.40 8.94 2.06
CA ASP A 70 14.07 9.18 1.55
C ASP A 70 13.52 10.56 1.96
N ASP A 71 12.70 11.19 1.12
CA ASP A 71 12.04 12.48 1.38
C ASP A 71 10.60 12.43 0.82
N GLN A 72 9.67 12.06 1.67
CA GLN A 72 8.25 11.97 1.33
C GLN A 72 7.55 13.31 1.58
N ARG A 73 6.87 13.80 0.57
CA ARG A 73 6.19 15.10 0.63
C ARG A 73 4.74 14.96 0.23
N ASN A 74 3.85 15.39 1.13
CA ASN A 74 2.41 15.35 0.92
C ASN A 74 1.89 13.95 0.55
N ASN A 75 2.47 12.92 1.15
CA ASN A 75 2.12 11.52 0.93
C ASN A 75 0.91 11.16 1.79
N HIS A 76 -0.23 10.92 1.18
CA HIS A 76 -1.50 10.56 1.84
C HIS A 76 -1.82 9.06 1.70
N SER A 77 -0.85 8.19 1.44
CA SER A 77 -1.07 6.75 1.27
C SER A 77 -1.43 6.00 2.55
N MET A 78 -1.18 6.59 3.72
CA MET A 78 -1.67 6.03 4.99
C MET A 78 -3.18 6.29 5.12
N GLY A 79 -3.95 5.22 5.39
CA GLY A 79 -5.39 5.27 5.60
C GLY A 79 -5.79 5.52 7.06
N ASP A 80 -7.04 5.22 7.37
CA ASP A 80 -7.65 5.40 8.69
C ASP A 80 -7.83 4.09 9.48
N GLU A 81 -7.28 2.98 8.98
CA GLU A 81 -7.34 1.70 9.68
C GLU A 81 -6.46 1.72 10.94
N ASN A 82 -6.95 1.10 12.00
CA ASN A 82 -6.21 0.91 13.25
C ASN A 82 -5.16 -0.19 13.09
N GLU A 83 -3.98 0.01 13.69
CA GLU A 83 -2.92 -1.00 13.80
C GLU A 83 -2.49 -1.58 12.43
N GLU A 84 -2.64 -0.81 11.36
CA GLU A 84 -2.27 -1.19 10.00
C GLU A 84 -0.87 -0.68 9.65
N GLU A 85 -0.06 -1.55 9.05
CA GLU A 85 1.28 -1.19 8.59
C GLU A 85 1.27 -0.70 7.14
N TYR A 86 1.87 0.46 6.91
CA TYR A 86 2.10 1.06 5.61
C TYR A 86 3.58 1.08 5.30
N CYS A 87 4.00 0.34 4.26
CA CYS A 87 5.40 0.19 3.87
C CYS A 87 5.79 1.17 2.77
N PHE A 88 7.01 1.71 2.89
CA PHE A 88 7.60 2.66 1.96
C PHE A 88 9.00 2.19 1.55
N GLN A 89 9.35 2.38 0.27
CA GLN A 89 10.68 2.05 -0.22
C GLN A 89 11.56 3.30 -0.22
N PRO A 90 12.75 3.26 0.40
CA PRO A 90 13.68 4.38 0.35
C PRO A 90 14.19 4.59 -1.08
N THR A 91 14.27 5.86 -1.49
CA THR A 91 14.77 6.26 -2.82
C THR A 91 16.27 6.00 -3.00
N PHE A 92 17.04 6.05 -1.90
CA PHE A 92 18.46 5.69 -1.88
C PHE A 92 18.73 4.50 -0.96
N LYS A 93 19.42 3.49 -1.48
CA LYS A 93 19.76 2.25 -0.75
C LYS A 93 21.23 2.29 -0.30
N GLY A 94 21.44 2.58 0.98
CA GLY A 94 22.75 2.50 1.65
C GLY A 94 22.74 1.48 2.78
N LYS A 95 23.93 1.23 3.36
CA LYS A 95 24.08 0.37 4.55
C LYS A 95 24.38 1.23 5.76
N PHE A 96 23.46 1.25 6.72
CA PHE A 96 23.56 2.04 7.93
C PHE A 96 23.17 1.20 9.16
N ARG A 97 23.68 1.58 10.31
CA ARG A 97 23.27 1.02 11.60
C ARG A 97 22.09 1.79 12.19
N HIS A 98 22.07 3.11 12.02
CA HIS A 98 21.06 3.98 12.62
C HIS A 98 20.20 4.60 11.52
N TYR A 99 18.90 4.66 11.75
CA TYR A 99 17.90 5.24 10.86
C TYR A 99 17.16 6.33 11.62
N ARG A 100 17.19 7.56 11.09
CA ARG A 100 16.53 8.74 11.65
C ARG A 100 15.32 9.09 10.84
N PHE A 101 14.17 9.16 11.48
CA PHE A 101 12.90 9.59 10.95
C PHE A 101 12.60 11.00 11.46
N GLU A 102 12.33 11.95 10.57
CA GLU A 102 11.99 13.33 10.86
C GLU A 102 10.60 13.61 10.33
N PHE A 103 9.60 13.68 11.20
CA PHE A 103 8.20 13.92 10.85
C PHE A 103 7.93 15.43 10.82
N ILE A 104 7.65 15.95 9.62
CA ILE A 104 7.61 17.39 9.32
C ILE A 104 6.17 17.90 9.31
N ARG A 105 5.22 17.09 8.81
CA ARG A 105 3.82 17.47 8.74
C ARG A 105 2.91 16.24 8.89
N MET A 106 1.84 16.38 9.65
CA MET A 106 0.72 15.45 9.75
C MET A 106 -0.38 15.83 8.75
N ALA A 107 -1.36 14.95 8.56
CA ALA A 107 -2.47 15.21 7.64
C ALA A 107 -3.22 16.49 8.02
N GLU A 108 -3.49 16.69 9.33
CA GLU A 108 -3.95 17.97 9.88
C GLU A 108 -3.31 18.23 11.24
N GLY A 109 -3.15 19.51 11.58
CA GLY A 109 -2.58 19.93 12.87
C GLY A 109 -1.12 19.52 13.07
N THR A 110 -0.74 19.31 14.34
CA THR A 110 0.64 19.03 14.77
C THR A 110 0.81 17.74 15.55
N ARG A 111 -0.29 17.09 15.93
CA ARG A 111 -0.26 15.84 16.70
C ARG A 111 0.09 14.67 15.80
N ILE A 112 1.18 13.96 16.12
CA ILE A 112 1.55 12.70 15.47
C ILE A 112 1.09 11.51 16.33
N GLN A 113 0.75 10.39 15.65
CA GLN A 113 0.44 9.14 16.30
C GLN A 113 0.91 7.97 15.42
N LEU A 114 1.74 7.08 15.97
CA LEU A 114 2.18 5.82 15.37
C LEU A 114 2.31 4.75 16.45
N SER A 115 1.90 3.52 16.15
CA SER A 115 2.15 2.37 17.03
C SER A 115 3.57 1.85 16.87
N GLU A 116 4.04 1.64 15.64
CA GLU A 116 5.37 1.10 15.36
C GLU A 116 6.02 1.78 14.16
N ILE A 117 7.37 1.74 14.15
CA ILE A 117 8.20 1.99 12.98
C ILE A 117 9.05 0.75 12.74
N ASN A 118 8.82 0.06 11.63
CA ASN A 118 9.52 -1.16 11.28
C ASN A 118 10.60 -0.92 10.23
N LEU A 119 11.73 -1.64 10.35
CA LEU A 119 12.81 -1.66 9.36
C LEU A 119 12.84 -3.03 8.70
N HIS A 120 12.54 -3.12 7.41
CA HIS A 120 12.52 -4.37 6.66
C HIS A 120 13.79 -4.52 5.83
N LYS A 121 14.60 -5.55 6.10
CA LYS A 121 15.84 -5.86 5.35
C LYS A 121 15.55 -6.38 3.93
N THR A 122 14.39 -6.99 3.75
CA THR A 122 13.89 -7.49 2.46
C THR A 122 12.55 -6.85 2.15
N ALA A 123 12.44 -6.29 0.95
CA ALA A 123 11.13 -5.86 0.45
C ALA A 123 10.28 -7.08 0.13
N LYS A 124 8.98 -7.01 0.39
CA LYS A 124 8.07 -8.00 -0.19
C LYS A 124 8.13 -7.85 -1.69
N THR A 125 8.58 -8.91 -2.37
CA THR A 125 8.63 -8.92 -3.83
C THR A 125 7.28 -9.35 -4.37
N ALA A 126 6.73 -8.53 -5.26
CA ALA A 126 5.52 -8.90 -5.98
C ALA A 126 5.74 -10.19 -6.77
N VAL A 127 4.77 -11.07 -6.70
CA VAL A 127 4.73 -12.30 -7.49
C VAL A 127 4.48 -11.93 -8.95
N LYS A 128 5.23 -12.50 -9.87
CA LYS A 128 4.94 -12.35 -11.28
C LYS A 128 3.65 -13.08 -11.61
N THR A 129 2.63 -12.33 -12.00
CA THR A 129 1.33 -12.88 -12.42
C THR A 129 1.19 -12.85 -13.94
N THR A 130 0.25 -13.64 -14.44
CA THR A 130 -0.13 -13.66 -15.85
C THR A 130 -1.64 -13.49 -15.96
N PHE A 131 -2.07 -12.62 -16.86
CA PHE A 131 -3.49 -12.43 -17.16
C PHE A 131 -4.13 -13.72 -17.68
N VAL A 132 -5.31 -14.07 -17.16
CA VAL A 132 -6.10 -15.24 -17.60
C VAL A 132 -7.38 -14.79 -18.31
N SER A 133 -8.14 -13.91 -17.66
CA SER A 133 -9.41 -13.39 -18.21
C SER A 133 -9.81 -12.10 -17.48
N GLY A 134 -10.65 -11.30 -18.09
CA GLY A 134 -11.17 -10.08 -17.45
C GLY A 134 -12.39 -9.54 -18.19
N THR A 135 -13.11 -8.64 -17.51
CA THR A 135 -14.27 -7.94 -18.07
C THR A 135 -13.83 -6.88 -19.06
N GLY A 136 -14.61 -6.67 -20.11
CA GLY A 136 -14.37 -5.68 -21.15
C GLY A 136 -13.76 -6.27 -22.40
N ARG A 137 -13.37 -5.39 -23.34
CA ARG A 137 -12.84 -5.74 -24.65
C ARG A 137 -11.31 -5.78 -24.63
N ASP A 138 -10.72 -6.52 -25.55
CA ASP A 138 -9.29 -6.44 -25.82
C ASP A 138 -8.90 -5.05 -26.34
N GLY A 139 -7.71 -4.61 -26.01
CA GLY A 139 -7.19 -3.32 -26.48
C GLY A 139 -6.20 -2.68 -25.51
N LYS A 140 -5.90 -1.42 -25.76
CA LYS A 140 -4.88 -0.67 -25.01
C LYS A 140 -5.24 -0.39 -23.54
N GLU A 141 -6.52 -0.45 -23.18
CA GLU A 141 -7.02 -0.24 -21.82
C GLU A 141 -7.79 -1.47 -21.31
N SER A 142 -7.40 -2.66 -21.78
CA SER A 142 -8.05 -3.93 -21.39
C SER A 142 -7.61 -4.40 -20.00
N ALA A 143 -8.35 -5.35 -19.44
CA ALA A 143 -8.03 -5.97 -18.16
C ALA A 143 -6.64 -6.64 -18.12
N ALA A 144 -6.04 -6.97 -19.26
CA ALA A 144 -4.70 -7.54 -19.32
C ALA A 144 -3.60 -6.55 -18.87
N MET A 145 -3.86 -5.25 -18.94
CA MET A 145 -2.90 -4.21 -18.57
C MET A 145 -2.56 -4.24 -17.07
N VAL A 146 -3.43 -4.78 -16.20
CA VAL A 146 -3.14 -4.83 -14.75
C VAL A 146 -2.09 -5.86 -14.33
N SER A 147 -1.44 -6.52 -15.29
CA SER A 147 -0.38 -7.52 -15.02
C SER A 147 0.74 -7.51 -16.05
N ASP A 148 0.92 -6.41 -16.78
CA ASP A 148 1.97 -6.26 -17.79
C ASP A 148 3.28 -5.69 -17.24
N GLY A 149 3.27 -5.21 -16.00
CA GLY A 149 4.42 -4.64 -15.31
C GLY A 149 4.71 -3.18 -15.67
N LEU A 150 3.76 -2.49 -16.31
CA LEU A 150 3.95 -1.13 -16.83
C LEU A 150 2.95 -0.16 -16.18
N PHE A 151 3.42 0.76 -15.35
CA PHE A 151 2.54 1.68 -14.61
C PHE A 151 1.85 2.74 -15.47
N TYR A 152 2.38 3.02 -16.67
CA TYR A 152 1.77 3.95 -17.63
C TYR A 152 0.71 3.31 -18.53
N THR A 153 0.49 2.00 -18.44
CA THR A 153 -0.66 1.30 -19.02
C THR A 153 -1.73 1.12 -17.96
N LYS A 154 -2.97 0.92 -18.36
CA LYS A 154 -4.07 0.78 -17.41
C LYS A 154 -5.24 -0.02 -17.97
N TRP A 155 -5.96 -0.68 -17.10
CA TRP A 155 -7.31 -1.13 -17.36
C TRP A 155 -8.26 0.04 -17.08
N CYS A 156 -8.99 0.47 -18.10
CA CYS A 156 -10.03 1.48 -17.96
C CYS A 156 -11.32 0.98 -18.62
N ILE A 157 -12.38 0.78 -17.84
CA ILE A 157 -13.65 0.21 -18.30
C ILE A 157 -14.83 1.00 -17.75
N ASP A 158 -15.86 1.23 -18.61
CA ASP A 158 -17.13 1.83 -18.25
C ASP A 158 -18.26 1.11 -19.00
N GLU A 159 -18.58 -0.09 -18.54
CA GLU A 159 -19.64 -0.94 -19.09
C GLU A 159 -20.57 -1.43 -17.96
N PRO A 160 -21.43 -0.55 -17.40
CA PRO A 160 -22.19 -0.83 -16.16
C PRO A 160 -23.01 -2.13 -16.20
N GLN A 161 -23.45 -2.56 -17.39
CA GLN A 161 -24.20 -3.82 -17.58
C GLN A 161 -23.31 -5.06 -17.34
N GLN A 162 -22.00 -4.93 -17.32
CA GLN A 162 -21.04 -6.03 -17.04
C GLN A 162 -20.51 -6.02 -15.61
N MET A 163 -20.97 -5.10 -14.76
CA MET A 163 -20.54 -5.09 -13.35
C MET A 163 -21.10 -6.32 -12.59
N PRO A 164 -20.36 -6.86 -11.62
CA PRO A 164 -19.03 -6.41 -11.18
C PRO A 164 -17.94 -6.70 -12.23
N TYR A 165 -17.03 -5.74 -12.44
CA TYR A 165 -15.88 -5.97 -13.30
C TYR A 165 -14.93 -6.96 -12.64
N SER A 166 -14.44 -7.93 -13.38
CA SER A 166 -13.58 -8.96 -12.82
C SER A 166 -12.32 -9.16 -13.64
N VAL A 167 -11.25 -9.55 -12.95
CA VAL A 167 -10.01 -10.02 -13.57
C VAL A 167 -9.51 -11.25 -12.83
N VAL A 168 -8.97 -12.20 -13.57
CA VAL A 168 -8.33 -13.42 -13.04
C VAL A 168 -6.87 -13.41 -13.43
N LEU A 169 -6.01 -13.56 -12.42
CA LEU A 169 -4.56 -13.66 -12.55
C LEU A 169 -4.07 -15.05 -12.18
N ASP A 170 -3.10 -15.58 -12.91
CA ASP A 170 -2.38 -16.83 -12.63
C ASP A 170 -1.05 -16.48 -11.96
N ALA A 171 -0.84 -16.96 -10.75
CA ALA A 171 0.40 -16.79 -9.99
C ALA A 171 1.49 -17.79 -10.42
N GLY A 172 1.22 -18.64 -11.42
CA GLY A 172 2.15 -19.65 -11.93
C GLY A 172 2.20 -20.94 -11.11
N GLU A 173 2.10 -20.83 -9.80
CA GLU A 173 2.10 -21.96 -8.85
C GLU A 173 1.10 -21.70 -7.71
N GLN A 174 0.81 -22.72 -6.92
CA GLN A 174 0.02 -22.56 -5.70
C GLN A 174 0.88 -21.84 -4.65
N MET A 175 0.38 -20.72 -4.14
CA MET A 175 1.04 -19.95 -3.08
C MET A 175 0.03 -19.29 -2.15
N ALA A 176 0.43 -19.01 -0.92
CA ALA A 176 -0.35 -18.20 -0.01
C ALA A 176 -0.02 -16.71 -0.27
N VAL A 177 -1.01 -15.94 -0.68
CA VAL A 177 -0.89 -14.48 -0.83
C VAL A 177 -1.29 -13.84 0.50
N SER A 178 -0.36 -13.11 1.11
CA SER A 178 -0.58 -12.40 2.38
C SER A 178 -1.05 -10.96 2.17
N GLU A 179 -0.71 -10.36 1.02
CA GLU A 179 -1.11 -9.01 0.63
C GLU A 179 -1.34 -8.93 -0.88
N TYR A 180 -2.16 -7.98 -1.30
CA TYR A 180 -2.27 -7.57 -2.70
C TYR A 180 -2.17 -6.05 -2.79
N GLY A 181 -1.72 -5.55 -3.94
CA GLY A 181 -1.61 -4.11 -4.21
C GLY A 181 -2.41 -3.71 -5.44
N PHE A 182 -3.03 -2.53 -5.39
CA PHE A 182 -3.58 -1.84 -6.54
C PHE A 182 -2.72 -0.63 -6.85
N VAL A 183 -2.34 -0.46 -8.10
CA VAL A 183 -1.65 0.74 -8.58
C VAL A 183 -2.65 1.61 -9.32
N THR A 184 -2.74 2.87 -8.94
CA THR A 184 -3.62 3.86 -9.57
C THR A 184 -3.17 4.17 -11.01
N GLY A 185 -4.07 4.66 -11.84
CA GLY A 185 -3.77 5.03 -13.22
C GLY A 185 -2.87 6.26 -13.34
N ASP A 186 -2.30 6.44 -14.52
CA ASP A 186 -1.41 7.57 -14.88
C ASP A 186 -2.12 8.95 -14.88
N ASP A 187 -3.45 8.97 -14.85
CA ASP A 187 -4.28 10.17 -14.80
C ASP A 187 -5.28 10.18 -13.62
N THR A 188 -5.01 9.38 -12.57
CA THR A 188 -5.87 9.29 -11.37
C THR A 188 -6.01 10.64 -10.67
N HIS A 189 -4.97 11.50 -10.69
CA HIS A 189 -5.06 12.85 -10.14
C HIS A 189 -6.22 13.66 -10.75
N THR A 190 -6.51 13.44 -12.02
CA THR A 190 -7.63 14.10 -12.72
C THR A 190 -8.96 13.36 -12.50
N TYR A 191 -8.91 12.04 -12.30
CA TYR A 191 -10.08 11.16 -12.24
C TYR A 191 -10.03 10.21 -11.03
N PRO A 192 -9.96 10.72 -9.78
CA PRO A 192 -9.90 9.88 -8.57
C PRO A 192 -11.22 9.12 -8.30
N ASP A 193 -12.31 9.56 -8.90
CA ASP A 193 -13.62 8.94 -8.89
C ASP A 193 -13.64 7.52 -9.48
N ARG A 194 -12.64 7.16 -10.30
CA ARG A 194 -12.51 5.84 -10.93
C ARG A 194 -11.84 4.79 -10.06
N ASN A 195 -11.33 5.17 -8.89
CA ASN A 195 -10.75 4.23 -7.94
C ASN A 195 -11.81 3.28 -7.37
N PRO A 196 -11.53 1.97 -7.26
CA PRO A 196 -12.45 1.04 -6.61
C PRO A 196 -12.53 1.32 -5.10
N ILE A 197 -13.75 1.26 -4.55
CA ILE A 197 -14.01 1.38 -3.11
C ILE A 197 -14.75 0.18 -2.53
N THR A 198 -15.27 -0.71 -3.37
CA THR A 198 -15.84 -1.99 -2.93
C THR A 198 -15.42 -3.07 -3.90
N TRP A 199 -14.76 -4.10 -3.37
CA TRP A 199 -14.28 -5.23 -4.17
C TRP A 199 -14.19 -6.51 -3.36
N ARG A 200 -14.06 -7.65 -4.04
CA ARG A 200 -13.78 -8.96 -3.47
C ARG A 200 -12.54 -9.57 -4.07
N VAL A 201 -11.84 -10.35 -3.28
CA VAL A 201 -10.71 -11.17 -3.70
C VAL A 201 -11.02 -12.63 -3.40
N SER A 202 -10.81 -13.51 -4.38
CA SER A 202 -11.04 -14.94 -4.23
C SER A 202 -9.88 -15.72 -4.84
N GLY A 203 -9.58 -16.89 -4.26
CA GLY A 203 -8.56 -17.81 -4.74
C GLY A 203 -9.17 -19.11 -5.27
N SER A 204 -8.53 -19.73 -6.26
CA SER A 204 -8.90 -21.01 -6.85
C SER A 204 -7.70 -21.78 -7.36
N ASN A 205 -7.81 -23.14 -7.41
CA ASN A 205 -6.80 -23.98 -8.06
C ASN A 205 -7.25 -24.54 -9.41
N ASP A 206 -8.55 -24.43 -9.74
CA ASP A 206 -9.18 -25.00 -10.93
C ASP A 206 -9.98 -23.98 -11.77
N LYS A 207 -10.09 -22.73 -11.29
CA LYS A 207 -10.90 -21.64 -11.88
C LYS A 207 -12.42 -21.95 -11.89
N GLN A 208 -12.87 -22.97 -11.17
CA GLN A 208 -14.28 -23.34 -11.03
C GLN A 208 -14.77 -23.10 -9.60
N ALA A 209 -14.10 -23.69 -8.61
CA ALA A 209 -14.39 -23.46 -7.20
C ALA A 209 -13.54 -22.29 -6.67
N TRP A 210 -14.22 -21.25 -6.17
CA TRP A 210 -13.60 -20.02 -5.65
C TRP A 210 -13.82 -19.89 -4.15
N THR A 211 -12.73 -19.67 -3.42
CA THR A 211 -12.75 -19.40 -1.97
C THR A 211 -12.56 -17.90 -1.75
N SER A 212 -13.43 -17.26 -0.98
CA SER A 212 -13.29 -15.86 -0.62
C SER A 212 -12.07 -15.68 0.30
N LEU A 213 -11.24 -14.68 0.00
CA LEU A 213 -10.04 -14.34 0.74
C LEU A 213 -10.17 -12.98 1.43
N ASP A 214 -10.80 -12.01 0.75
CA ASP A 214 -11.01 -10.67 1.29
C ASP A 214 -12.25 -10.03 0.65
N GLU A 215 -12.91 -9.14 1.39
CA GLU A 215 -13.99 -8.28 0.91
C GLU A 215 -13.82 -6.89 1.53
N GLN A 216 -13.56 -5.90 0.69
CA GLN A 216 -13.48 -4.50 1.10
C GLN A 216 -14.78 -3.77 0.74
N LYS A 217 -15.32 -3.01 1.68
CA LYS A 217 -16.56 -2.24 1.52
C LYS A 217 -16.35 -0.78 1.86
N PHE A 218 -16.62 0.10 0.88
CA PHE A 218 -16.47 1.56 1.02
C PHE A 218 -15.06 1.98 1.48
N ASN A 219 -14.04 1.21 1.11
CA ASN A 219 -12.64 1.50 1.39
C ASN A 219 -12.19 2.65 0.49
N ARG A 220 -11.85 3.80 1.09
CA ARG A 220 -11.44 5.03 0.39
C ARG A 220 -9.96 5.34 0.59
N ARG A 221 -9.14 4.33 0.81
CA ARG A 221 -7.68 4.50 0.97
C ARG A 221 -7.01 5.01 -0.30
N MET A 222 -7.46 4.54 -1.46
CA MET A 222 -6.92 5.01 -2.74
C MET A 222 -7.29 6.47 -2.96
N ARG A 223 -6.27 7.30 -3.16
CA ARG A 223 -6.40 8.75 -3.32
C ARG A 223 -6.21 9.17 -4.78
N ASP A 224 -5.89 10.44 -5.00
CA ASP A 224 -5.74 11.06 -6.30
C ASP A 224 -4.29 11.06 -6.83
N GLU A 225 -3.40 10.27 -6.24
CA GLU A 225 -2.03 10.13 -6.74
C GLU A 225 -1.99 9.21 -7.98
N ASN A 226 -1.22 9.63 -8.98
CA ASN A 226 -0.93 8.82 -10.16
C ASN A 226 0.09 7.73 -9.84
N GLU A 227 -0.10 6.53 -10.42
CA GLU A 227 0.86 5.43 -10.37
C GLU A 227 1.28 5.03 -8.95
N GLN A 228 0.42 5.34 -7.96
CA GLN A 228 0.65 5.04 -6.55
C GLN A 228 0.12 3.65 -6.21
N GLU A 229 0.94 2.84 -5.55
CA GLU A 229 0.55 1.53 -5.02
C GLU A 229 -0.10 1.65 -3.65
N TYR A 230 -1.25 0.99 -3.49
CA TYR A 230 -1.96 0.82 -2.22
C TYR A 230 -2.07 -0.67 -1.92
N ARG A 231 -1.47 -1.12 -0.80
CA ARG A 231 -1.45 -2.52 -0.38
C ARG A 231 -2.53 -2.82 0.63
N PHE A 232 -3.10 -4.02 0.54
CA PHE A 232 -4.17 -4.52 1.39
C PHE A 232 -3.79 -5.91 1.89
N LYS A 233 -3.97 -6.18 3.19
CA LYS A 233 -3.74 -7.49 3.78
C LYS A 233 -4.85 -8.46 3.41
N VAL A 234 -4.49 -9.73 3.24
CA VAL A 234 -5.45 -10.83 3.14
C VAL A 234 -5.68 -11.36 4.55
N PRO A 235 -6.91 -11.22 5.13
CA PRO A 235 -7.16 -11.59 6.53
C PRO A 235 -6.91 -13.06 6.85
N SER A 236 -7.14 -13.94 5.87
CA SER A 236 -6.95 -15.39 6.01
C SER A 236 -6.22 -15.94 4.79
N PRO A 237 -4.89 -15.81 4.72
CA PRO A 237 -4.10 -16.30 3.60
C PRO A 237 -4.28 -17.81 3.41
N ALA A 238 -4.52 -18.23 2.17
CA ALA A 238 -4.60 -19.64 1.78
C ALA A 238 -3.94 -19.83 0.41
N SER A 239 -3.47 -21.06 0.13
CA SER A 239 -2.67 -21.34 -1.06
C SER A 239 -3.54 -21.64 -2.27
N PHE A 240 -3.47 -20.75 -3.26
CA PHE A 240 -4.12 -20.87 -4.54
C PHE A 240 -3.16 -20.53 -5.68
N ARG A 241 -3.49 -21.01 -6.89
CA ARG A 241 -2.78 -20.64 -8.11
C ARG A 241 -3.43 -19.45 -8.81
N TYR A 242 -4.76 -19.37 -8.82
CA TYR A 242 -5.54 -18.34 -9.50
C TYR A 242 -6.16 -17.40 -8.49
N TYR A 243 -6.06 -16.10 -8.75
CA TYR A 243 -6.64 -15.04 -7.93
C TYR A 243 -7.59 -14.22 -8.78
N ARG A 244 -8.83 -14.06 -8.28
CA ARG A 244 -9.87 -13.27 -8.93
C ARG A 244 -10.18 -12.03 -8.09
N PHE A 245 -10.18 -10.88 -8.75
CA PHE A 245 -10.60 -9.60 -8.22
C PHE A 245 -11.92 -9.22 -8.88
N GLU A 246 -12.93 -8.84 -8.08
CA GLU A 246 -14.25 -8.42 -8.52
C GLU A 246 -14.52 -7.03 -7.98
N PHE A 247 -14.54 -6.02 -8.88
CA PHE A 247 -14.76 -4.62 -8.53
C PHE A 247 -16.25 -4.29 -8.63
N ILE A 248 -16.86 -3.96 -7.49
CA ILE A 248 -18.30 -3.85 -7.30
C ILE A 248 -18.75 -2.39 -7.32
N ARG A 249 -17.90 -1.48 -6.81
CA ARG A 249 -18.20 -0.05 -6.73
C ARG A 249 -16.93 0.78 -6.83
N MET A 250 -17.00 1.86 -7.59
CA MET A 250 -15.99 2.91 -7.69
C MET A 250 -16.34 4.08 -6.77
N ALA A 251 -15.40 5.02 -6.58
CA ALA A 251 -15.57 6.16 -5.69
C ALA A 251 -16.74 7.05 -6.12
N ASP A 252 -16.94 7.21 -7.43
CA ASP A 252 -18.17 7.74 -8.04
C ASP A 252 -18.38 7.11 -9.43
N GLY A 253 -19.64 7.05 -9.86
CA GLY A 253 -20.02 6.46 -11.16
C GLY A 253 -19.71 4.95 -11.26
N THR A 254 -19.46 4.51 -12.50
CA THR A 254 -19.25 3.08 -12.85
C THR A 254 -17.91 2.80 -13.51
N ARG A 255 -17.13 3.83 -13.85
CA ARG A 255 -15.84 3.66 -14.54
C ARG A 255 -14.77 3.22 -13.56
N LEU A 256 -14.15 2.07 -13.84
CA LEU A 256 -12.98 1.55 -13.12
C LEU A 256 -11.70 1.96 -13.86
N GLN A 257 -10.65 2.28 -13.09
CA GLN A 257 -9.31 2.49 -13.62
C GLN A 257 -8.24 1.98 -12.65
N LEU A 258 -7.35 1.12 -13.13
CA LEU A 258 -6.17 0.60 -12.41
C LEU A 258 -5.03 0.35 -13.39
N SER A 259 -3.79 0.70 -13.00
CA SER A 259 -2.59 0.36 -13.79
C SER A 259 -2.13 -1.07 -13.52
N GLU A 260 -1.99 -1.47 -12.26
CA GLU A 260 -1.48 -2.79 -11.90
C GLU A 260 -2.23 -3.41 -10.72
N ILE A 261 -2.26 -4.75 -10.71
CA ILE A 261 -2.64 -5.57 -9.55
C ILE A 261 -1.45 -6.46 -9.19
N LYS A 262 -0.94 -6.31 -7.99
CA LYS A 262 0.21 -7.07 -7.49
C LYS A 262 -0.19 -8.03 -6.39
N LEU A 263 0.49 -9.17 -6.30
CA LEU A 263 0.32 -10.18 -5.25
C LEU A 263 1.62 -10.32 -4.46
N TYR A 264 1.53 -10.51 -3.14
CA TYR A 264 2.68 -10.65 -2.24
C TYR A 264 2.52 -11.88 -1.34
N LYS A 265 3.65 -12.63 -1.16
CA LYS A 265 3.70 -13.79 -0.25
C LYS A 265 3.76 -13.36 1.20
#